data_e990027dbc11d1e3c2f38280c849ad93
#
_entry.id   e990027dbc11d1e3c2f38280c849ad93
#
_cell.length_a   1.000
_cell.length_b   1.000
_cell.length_c   1.000
_cell.angle_alpha   90.00
_cell.angle_beta   90.00
_cell.angle_gamma   90.00
#
_symmetry.space_group_name_H-M   'P 1'
#
loop_
_entity.id
_entity.type
_entity.pdbx_description
1 polymer ?
#
loop_
_entity_poly.entity_id
_entity_poly.type
_entity_poly.pdbx_seq_one_letter_code
_entity_poly.pdbx_strand_id
1 'polypeptide(L)'
;MSTEKKKEQQLLEDVTAQPAVQSSYSTAGLNSRKEVENALTNAVYTPGQSVTDAAADLRNWQQNRPGKYESAYQGRIEDLIGQLLERNSFQYSYAQDPLYRQYAQQYTQNARNASADAAAQAAALTGGYGSSYAASVAQQAYQQQMGALNDALPSLYRLALDTYNSEGDDVVTRIDQLNTQEKNAQAQYNAELSDYYSQLDRKGSAYNAAYEQDYGRYQDYLGRLDTLYGLSLIHISEPTRLGMI
;
A
#
# COMPACT_ATOMS: atom_id res chain seq x y z
N MET A 1 3.45 8.26 25.24
CA MET A 1 2.19 7.58 25.59
C MET A 1 1.64 8.23 26.85
N SER A 2 0.40 8.75 26.78
CA SER A 2 -0.24 9.44 27.93
C SER A 2 -0.43 8.46 29.09
N THR A 3 -0.36 8.98 30.31
CA THR A 3 -0.54 8.23 31.57
C THR A 3 -1.92 7.54 31.64
N GLU A 4 -2.92 8.13 30.99
CA GLU A 4 -4.25 7.54 30.83
C GLU A 4 -4.24 6.26 30.00
N LYS A 5 -3.55 6.23 28.86
CA LYS A 5 -3.45 5.00 28.03
C LYS A 5 -2.75 3.85 28.75
N LYS A 6 -1.80 4.15 29.65
CA LYS A 6 -1.17 3.10 30.47
C LYS A 6 -2.12 2.55 31.54
N LYS A 7 -2.93 3.41 32.15
CA LYS A 7 -3.96 2.97 33.12
C LYS A 7 -5.04 2.14 32.45
N GLU A 8 -5.46 2.54 31.26
CA GLU A 8 -6.47 1.81 30.48
C GLU A 8 -5.98 0.44 30.02
N GLN A 9 -4.72 0.33 29.59
CA GLN A 9 -4.09 -0.97 29.28
C GLN A 9 -3.94 -1.86 30.50
N GLN A 10 -3.60 -1.32 31.66
CA GLN A 10 -3.43 -2.07 32.90
C GLN A 10 -4.78 -2.59 33.44
N LEU A 11 -5.83 -1.78 33.35
CA LEU A 11 -7.20 -2.19 33.66
C LEU A 11 -7.68 -3.32 32.74
N LEU A 12 -7.35 -3.26 31.46
CA LEU A 12 -7.70 -4.29 30.48
C LEU A 12 -6.97 -5.61 30.74
N GLU A 13 -5.69 -5.54 31.14
CA GLU A 13 -4.90 -6.71 31.55
C GLU A 13 -5.45 -7.35 32.80
N ASP A 14 -5.84 -6.57 33.81
CA ASP A 14 -6.40 -7.06 35.07
C ASP A 14 -7.75 -7.74 34.83
N VAL A 15 -8.63 -7.15 33.99
CA VAL A 15 -9.95 -7.72 33.66
C VAL A 15 -9.86 -9.04 32.89
N THR A 16 -8.92 -9.16 31.97
CA THR A 16 -8.77 -10.39 31.16
C THR A 16 -7.99 -11.52 31.87
N ALA A 17 -7.28 -11.22 32.95
CA ALA A 17 -6.59 -12.21 33.78
C ALA A 17 -7.54 -12.93 34.76
N GLN A 18 -8.72 -12.37 35.03
CA GLN A 18 -9.70 -12.98 35.94
C GLN A 18 -10.57 -14.01 35.20
N PRO A 19 -10.85 -15.19 35.80
CA PRO A 19 -11.79 -16.13 35.21
C PRO A 19 -13.20 -15.50 35.19
N ALA A 20 -13.89 -15.65 34.05
CA ALA A 20 -15.25 -15.18 33.91
C ALA A 20 -16.19 -15.91 34.91
N VAL A 21 -16.53 -15.24 35.98
CA VAL A 21 -17.55 -15.72 36.94
C VAL A 21 -18.86 -15.01 36.57
N GLN A 22 -19.95 -15.77 36.46
CA GLN A 22 -21.27 -15.17 36.43
C GLN A 22 -21.49 -14.44 37.74
N SER A 23 -21.32 -13.13 37.75
CA SER A 23 -21.59 -12.28 38.91
C SER A 23 -23.09 -12.23 39.17
N SER A 24 -23.59 -13.13 40.00
CA SER A 24 -24.94 -13.05 40.48
C SER A 24 -25.02 -12.05 41.65
N TYR A 25 -25.10 -10.76 41.35
CA TYR A 25 -25.37 -9.72 42.32
C TYR A 25 -26.84 -9.81 42.76
N SER A 26 -27.16 -10.81 43.61
CA SER A 26 -28.50 -11.08 44.09
C SER A 26 -28.57 -10.96 45.60
N THR A 27 -29.59 -10.28 46.08
CA THR A 27 -29.94 -10.26 47.52
C THR A 27 -30.93 -11.35 47.89
N ALA A 28 -31.32 -12.21 46.96
CA ALA A 28 -32.24 -13.32 47.20
C ALA A 28 -31.63 -14.33 48.17
N GLY A 29 -32.37 -14.71 49.22
CA GLY A 29 -31.93 -15.66 50.24
C GLY A 29 -31.21 -15.03 51.45
N LEU A 30 -30.98 -13.71 51.48
CA LEU A 30 -30.43 -13.01 52.63
C LEU A 30 -31.59 -12.69 53.59
N ASN A 31 -31.78 -13.55 54.65
CA ASN A 31 -32.91 -13.48 55.56
C ASN A 31 -32.50 -13.01 56.97
N SER A 32 -31.22 -12.82 57.23
CA SER A 32 -30.73 -12.39 58.55
C SER A 32 -29.70 -11.26 58.41
N ARG A 33 -29.61 -10.41 59.45
CA ARG A 33 -28.66 -9.33 59.57
C ARG A 33 -27.21 -9.82 59.33
N LYS A 34 -26.86 -10.98 59.93
CA LYS A 34 -25.54 -11.54 59.83
C LYS A 34 -25.18 -11.97 58.40
N GLU A 35 -26.16 -12.46 57.65
CA GLU A 35 -25.99 -12.81 56.24
C GLU A 35 -25.78 -11.56 55.37
N VAL A 36 -26.51 -10.48 55.62
CA VAL A 36 -26.36 -9.19 54.93
C VAL A 36 -24.99 -8.57 55.25
N GLU A 37 -24.57 -8.59 56.53
CA GLU A 37 -23.24 -8.10 56.95
C GLU A 37 -22.11 -8.87 56.33
N ASN A 38 -22.21 -10.19 56.25
CA ASN A 38 -21.25 -11.05 55.58
C ASN A 38 -21.23 -10.75 54.06
N ALA A 39 -22.38 -10.56 53.44
CA ALA A 39 -22.48 -10.23 52.02
C ALA A 39 -21.85 -8.86 51.71
N LEU A 40 -22.04 -7.86 52.57
CA LEU A 40 -21.40 -6.54 52.46
C LEU A 40 -19.87 -6.64 52.62
N THR A 41 -19.42 -7.37 53.66
CA THR A 41 -17.99 -7.50 53.94
C THR A 41 -17.22 -8.24 52.84
N ASN A 42 -17.87 -9.21 52.19
CA ASN A 42 -17.28 -10.03 51.11
C ASN A 42 -17.67 -9.54 49.70
N ALA A 43 -18.35 -8.40 49.56
CA ALA A 43 -18.72 -7.87 48.28
C ALA A 43 -17.47 -7.35 47.53
N VAL A 44 -17.07 -8.06 46.49
CA VAL A 44 -16.00 -7.68 45.59
C VAL A 44 -16.54 -7.67 44.18
N TYR A 45 -16.19 -6.62 43.42
CA TYR A 45 -16.53 -6.55 42.01
C TYR A 45 -15.75 -7.64 41.24
N THR A 46 -16.50 -8.45 40.51
CA THR A 46 -15.95 -9.45 39.58
C THR A 46 -16.55 -9.18 38.20
N PRO A 47 -15.75 -8.91 37.17
CA PRO A 47 -16.28 -8.64 35.83
C PRO A 47 -17.11 -9.80 35.29
N GLY A 48 -18.28 -9.48 34.74
CA GLY A 48 -19.14 -10.46 34.08
C GLY A 48 -18.62 -10.86 32.69
N GLN A 49 -19.25 -11.88 32.10
CA GLN A 49 -18.87 -12.44 30.80
C GLN A 49 -18.84 -11.37 29.71
N SER A 50 -19.79 -10.46 29.67
CA SER A 50 -19.83 -9.40 28.65
C SER A 50 -18.62 -8.45 28.71
N VAL A 51 -18.11 -8.18 29.91
CA VAL A 51 -16.91 -7.34 30.09
C VAL A 51 -15.66 -8.08 29.67
N THR A 52 -15.53 -9.36 30.08
CA THR A 52 -14.37 -10.18 29.71
C THR A 52 -14.29 -10.45 28.21
N ASP A 53 -15.43 -10.70 27.57
CA ASP A 53 -15.50 -10.91 26.11
C ASP A 53 -15.15 -9.62 25.35
N ALA A 54 -15.70 -8.48 25.78
CA ALA A 54 -15.37 -7.19 25.17
C ALA A 54 -13.89 -6.80 25.36
N ALA A 55 -13.32 -7.11 26.53
CA ALA A 55 -11.90 -6.93 26.81
C ALA A 55 -11.01 -7.81 25.93
N ALA A 56 -11.38 -9.09 25.76
CA ALA A 56 -10.67 -10.03 24.89
C ALA A 56 -10.70 -9.57 23.41
N ASP A 57 -11.88 -9.13 22.96
CA ASP A 57 -12.07 -8.60 21.61
C ASP A 57 -11.21 -7.36 21.34
N LEU A 58 -11.18 -6.42 22.29
CA LEU A 58 -10.35 -5.22 22.20
C LEU A 58 -8.85 -5.57 22.16
N ARG A 59 -8.41 -6.49 23.02
CA ARG A 59 -7.02 -6.95 23.07
C ARG A 59 -6.60 -7.63 21.77
N ASN A 60 -7.44 -8.54 21.26
CA ASN A 60 -7.19 -9.21 19.99
C ASN A 60 -7.03 -8.20 18.84
N TRP A 61 -7.88 -7.17 18.81
CA TRP A 61 -7.78 -6.13 17.80
C TRP A 61 -6.52 -5.29 17.94
N GLN A 62 -6.11 -4.94 19.16
CA GLN A 62 -4.86 -4.21 19.42
C GLN A 62 -3.62 -4.96 18.93
N GLN A 63 -3.61 -6.29 19.02
CA GLN A 63 -2.52 -7.14 18.57
C GLN A 63 -2.44 -7.27 17.04
N ASN A 64 -3.56 -7.06 16.34
CA ASN A 64 -3.66 -7.18 14.88
C ASN A 64 -3.48 -5.84 14.14
N ARG A 65 -2.67 -4.94 14.70
CA ARG A 65 -2.37 -3.67 14.03
C ARG A 65 -1.65 -3.92 12.71
N PRO A 66 -2.06 -3.26 11.59
CA PRO A 66 -1.32 -3.27 10.34
C PRO A 66 0.15 -2.90 10.54
N GLY A 67 1.04 -3.62 9.89
CA GLY A 67 2.48 -3.36 9.91
C GLY A 67 2.84 -1.98 9.36
N LYS A 68 4.11 -1.68 9.25
CA LYS A 68 4.55 -0.47 8.55
C LYS A 68 4.33 -0.65 7.05
N TYR A 69 3.98 0.45 6.37
CA TYR A 69 3.97 0.43 4.91
C TYR A 69 5.37 0.17 4.37
N GLU A 70 5.48 -0.80 3.48
CA GLU A 70 6.69 -1.11 2.74
C GLU A 70 6.35 -1.04 1.24
N SER A 71 7.03 -0.17 0.52
CA SER A 71 6.79 0.01 -0.91
C SER A 71 7.30 -1.21 -1.70
N ALA A 72 6.44 -1.78 -2.54
CA ALA A 72 6.80 -2.82 -3.50
C ALA A 72 7.41 -2.25 -4.79
N TYR A 73 7.32 -0.93 -5.00
CA TYR A 73 7.65 -0.27 -6.27
C TYR A 73 8.85 0.65 -6.18
N GLN A 74 9.20 1.16 -4.98
CA GLN A 74 10.24 2.17 -4.79
C GLN A 74 11.59 1.73 -5.38
N GLY A 75 12.05 0.51 -5.14
CA GLY A 75 13.32 0.03 -5.69
C GLY A 75 13.34 0.03 -7.21
N ARG A 76 12.23 -0.36 -7.86
CA ARG A 76 12.11 -0.32 -9.33
C ARG A 76 12.11 1.09 -9.88
N ILE A 77 11.49 2.03 -9.17
CA ILE A 77 11.47 3.45 -9.54
C ILE A 77 12.90 4.01 -9.47
N GLU A 78 13.63 3.74 -8.40
CA GLU A 78 15.02 4.16 -8.22
C GLU A 78 15.93 3.57 -9.29
N ASP A 79 15.78 2.29 -9.64
CA ASP A 79 16.53 1.64 -10.71
C ASP A 79 16.28 2.30 -12.08
N LEU A 80 15.02 2.61 -12.41
CA LEU A 80 14.67 3.27 -13.67
C LEU A 80 15.15 4.72 -13.73
N ILE A 81 15.09 5.44 -12.62
CA ILE A 81 15.66 6.78 -12.49
C ILE A 81 17.19 6.71 -12.71
N GLY A 82 17.87 5.74 -12.11
CA GLY A 82 19.29 5.49 -12.33
C GLY A 82 19.60 5.27 -13.81
N GLN A 83 18.86 4.38 -14.48
CA GLN A 83 19.03 4.14 -15.92
C GLN A 83 18.82 5.40 -16.76
N LEU A 84 17.84 6.24 -16.40
CA LEU A 84 17.58 7.49 -17.11
C LEU A 84 18.71 8.51 -16.92
N LEU A 85 19.26 8.61 -15.69
CA LEU A 85 20.33 9.55 -15.35
C LEU A 85 21.70 9.11 -15.93
N GLU A 86 21.94 7.80 -16.03
CA GLU A 86 23.16 7.24 -16.60
C GLU A 86 23.13 7.16 -18.13
N ARG A 87 22.00 7.53 -18.74
CA ARG A 87 21.84 7.48 -20.18
C ARG A 87 22.82 8.42 -20.87
N ASN A 88 23.65 7.85 -21.75
CA ASN A 88 24.61 8.63 -22.53
C ASN A 88 23.90 9.66 -23.43
N SER A 89 24.52 10.79 -23.66
CA SER A 89 24.03 11.76 -24.65
C SER A 89 23.94 11.13 -26.04
N PHE A 90 22.94 11.53 -26.82
CA PHE A 90 22.78 11.04 -28.19
C PHE A 90 24.04 11.32 -29.01
N GLN A 91 24.60 10.27 -29.60
CA GLN A 91 25.74 10.33 -30.52
C GLN A 91 25.42 9.44 -31.71
N TYR A 92 25.46 10.00 -32.90
CA TYR A 92 25.21 9.27 -34.14
C TYR A 92 26.49 9.07 -34.96
N SER A 93 26.76 7.82 -35.30
CA SER A 93 27.85 7.44 -36.17
C SER A 93 27.34 6.58 -37.33
N TYR A 94 27.39 7.10 -38.55
CA TYR A 94 27.01 6.37 -39.76
C TYR A 94 27.70 5.01 -39.87
N ALA A 95 28.98 4.93 -39.51
CA ALA A 95 29.78 3.70 -39.63
C ALA A 95 29.27 2.58 -38.68
N GLN A 96 28.63 2.96 -37.57
CA GLN A 96 28.13 2.02 -36.56
C GLN A 96 26.64 1.72 -36.74
N ASP A 97 25.90 2.54 -37.49
CA ASP A 97 24.47 2.33 -37.73
C ASP A 97 24.23 1.11 -38.63
N PRO A 98 23.56 0.06 -38.17
CA PRO A 98 23.23 -1.12 -38.98
C PRO A 98 22.37 -0.77 -40.19
N LEU A 99 21.44 0.18 -40.02
CA LEU A 99 20.53 0.59 -41.09
C LEU A 99 21.30 1.34 -42.20
N TYR A 100 22.21 2.25 -41.82
CA TYR A 100 23.09 2.89 -42.78
C TYR A 100 23.92 1.87 -43.58
N ARG A 101 24.51 0.84 -42.92
CA ARG A 101 25.27 -0.22 -43.60
C ARG A 101 24.41 -0.98 -44.60
N GLN A 102 23.16 -1.30 -44.24
CA GLN A 102 22.24 -1.95 -45.17
C GLN A 102 21.92 -1.06 -46.38
N TYR A 103 21.62 0.21 -46.17
CA TYR A 103 21.38 1.18 -47.24
C TYR A 103 22.64 1.33 -48.11
N ALA A 104 23.80 1.50 -47.51
CA ALA A 104 25.06 1.64 -48.25
C ALA A 104 25.35 0.43 -49.15
N GLN A 105 25.10 -0.80 -48.67
CA GLN A 105 25.22 -2.02 -49.49
C GLN A 105 24.23 -2.01 -50.66
N GLN A 106 22.97 -1.69 -50.40
CA GLN A 106 21.93 -1.66 -51.43
C GLN A 106 22.22 -0.59 -52.51
N TYR A 107 22.51 0.63 -52.07
CA TYR A 107 22.83 1.72 -53.00
C TYR A 107 24.14 1.46 -53.79
N THR A 108 25.17 0.87 -53.18
CA THR A 108 26.38 0.49 -53.88
C THR A 108 26.11 -0.60 -54.92
N GLN A 109 25.26 -1.60 -54.61
CA GLN A 109 24.89 -2.61 -55.57
C GLN A 109 24.08 -1.99 -56.74
N ASN A 110 23.10 -1.15 -56.43
CA ASN A 110 22.33 -0.42 -57.45
C ASN A 110 23.21 0.47 -58.31
N ALA A 111 24.19 1.16 -57.70
CA ALA A 111 25.16 1.98 -58.42
C ALA A 111 26.02 1.16 -59.41
N ARG A 112 26.49 -0.03 -59.01
CA ARG A 112 27.24 -0.95 -59.89
C ARG A 112 26.37 -1.42 -61.04
N ASN A 113 25.14 -1.83 -60.77
CA ASN A 113 24.19 -2.29 -61.81
C ASN A 113 23.86 -1.12 -62.78
N ALA A 114 23.48 0.04 -62.27
CA ALA A 114 23.19 1.23 -63.10
C ALA A 114 24.40 1.66 -63.93
N SER A 115 25.61 1.59 -63.38
CA SER A 115 26.86 1.88 -64.11
C SER A 115 27.10 0.89 -65.23
N ALA A 116 26.93 -0.40 -65.00
CA ALA A 116 27.08 -1.44 -66.01
C ALA A 116 26.05 -1.31 -67.12
N ASP A 117 24.78 -1.07 -66.79
CA ASP A 117 23.70 -0.88 -67.76
C ASP A 117 23.92 0.38 -68.62
N ALA A 118 24.34 1.46 -67.99
CA ALA A 118 24.61 2.72 -68.67
C ALA A 118 25.84 2.58 -69.65
N ALA A 119 26.88 1.86 -69.21
CA ALA A 119 28.04 1.55 -70.09
C ALA A 119 27.63 0.70 -71.28
N ALA A 120 26.80 -0.36 -71.05
CA ALA A 120 26.33 -1.24 -72.12
C ALA A 120 25.45 -0.49 -73.13
N GLN A 121 24.56 0.37 -72.69
CA GLN A 121 23.72 1.18 -73.57
C GLN A 121 24.57 2.18 -74.38
N ALA A 122 25.49 2.87 -73.74
CA ALA A 122 26.36 3.83 -74.41
C ALA A 122 27.30 3.12 -75.46
N ALA A 123 27.83 1.93 -75.17
CA ALA A 123 28.58 1.11 -76.04
C ALA A 123 27.75 0.66 -77.25
N ALA A 124 26.52 0.26 -77.07
CA ALA A 124 25.61 -0.12 -78.16
C ALA A 124 25.38 1.05 -79.16
N LEU A 125 25.22 2.25 -78.64
CA LEU A 125 25.07 3.46 -79.45
C LEU A 125 26.33 3.87 -80.27
N THR A 126 27.49 3.47 -79.78
CA THR A 126 28.82 3.81 -80.43
C THR A 126 29.39 2.66 -81.23
N GLY A 127 28.62 1.69 -81.61
CA GLY A 127 29.03 0.56 -82.42
C GLY A 127 29.75 -0.57 -81.69
N GLY A 128 29.60 -0.70 -80.44
CA GLY A 128 30.09 -1.81 -79.60
C GLY A 128 31.48 -1.64 -79.03
N TYR A 129 32.09 -0.50 -79.22
CA TYR A 129 33.42 -0.21 -78.70
C TYR A 129 33.38 0.52 -77.36
N GLY A 130 34.26 0.11 -76.44
CA GLY A 130 34.47 0.85 -75.19
C GLY A 130 35.01 2.25 -75.49
N SER A 131 34.20 3.26 -75.33
CA SER A 131 34.53 4.64 -75.56
C SER A 131 34.66 5.43 -74.24
N SER A 132 35.45 6.54 -74.31
CA SER A 132 35.50 7.48 -73.16
C SER A 132 34.10 8.01 -72.76
N TYR A 133 33.20 8.08 -73.73
CA TYR A 133 31.80 8.43 -73.53
C TYR A 133 31.07 7.39 -72.69
N ALA A 134 31.19 6.10 -72.98
CA ALA A 134 30.58 5.03 -72.20
C ALA A 134 31.13 5.00 -70.78
N ALA A 135 32.37 5.23 -70.55
CA ALA A 135 32.98 5.35 -69.25
C ALA A 135 32.47 6.54 -68.45
N SER A 136 32.28 7.71 -69.11
CA SER A 136 31.74 8.89 -68.46
C SER A 136 30.27 8.73 -68.05
N VAL A 137 29.42 8.14 -68.90
CA VAL A 137 28.03 7.89 -68.62
C VAL A 137 27.88 6.84 -67.48
N ALA A 138 28.73 5.80 -67.48
CA ALA A 138 28.76 4.80 -66.41
C ALA A 138 29.14 5.43 -65.07
N GLN A 139 30.13 6.30 -65.03
CA GLN A 139 30.54 7.02 -63.84
C GLN A 139 29.46 7.97 -63.34
N GLN A 140 28.76 8.67 -64.24
CA GLN A 140 27.65 9.55 -63.88
C GLN A 140 26.48 8.76 -63.24
N ALA A 141 26.09 7.62 -63.81
CA ALA A 141 25.06 6.72 -63.27
C ALA A 141 25.47 6.19 -61.88
N TYR A 142 26.72 5.81 -61.67
CA TYR A 142 27.25 5.43 -60.38
C TYR A 142 27.15 6.56 -59.34
N GLN A 143 27.60 7.75 -59.70
CA GLN A 143 27.56 8.93 -58.81
C GLN A 143 26.13 9.35 -58.46
N GLN A 144 25.19 9.21 -59.39
CA GLN A 144 23.77 9.50 -59.12
C GLN A 144 23.20 8.58 -58.04
N GLN A 145 23.48 7.30 -58.04
CA GLN A 145 23.07 6.36 -57.01
C GLN A 145 23.74 6.61 -55.67
N MET A 146 25.03 6.97 -55.69
CA MET A 146 25.76 7.35 -54.48
C MET A 146 25.27 8.70 -53.90
N GLY A 147 24.81 9.63 -54.75
CA GLY A 147 24.12 10.86 -54.34
C GLY A 147 22.85 10.55 -53.59
N ALA A 148 22.01 9.62 -54.07
CA ALA A 148 20.79 9.21 -53.41
C ALA A 148 21.04 8.58 -52.03
N LEU A 149 22.18 7.90 -51.82
CA LEU A 149 22.59 7.45 -50.48
C LEU A 149 22.85 8.65 -49.54
N ASN A 150 23.55 9.69 -50.04
CA ASN A 150 23.78 10.89 -49.22
C ASN A 150 22.50 11.63 -48.89
N ASP A 151 21.52 11.67 -49.80
CA ASP A 151 20.20 12.26 -49.55
C ASP A 151 19.39 11.51 -48.50
N ALA A 152 19.65 10.20 -48.28
CA ALA A 152 19.03 9.41 -47.24
C ALA A 152 19.63 9.64 -45.86
N LEU A 153 20.85 10.18 -45.71
CA LEU A 153 21.55 10.37 -44.43
C LEU A 153 20.75 11.20 -43.41
N PRO A 154 20.11 12.34 -43.74
CA PRO A 154 19.33 13.12 -42.80
C PRO A 154 18.15 12.35 -42.24
N SER A 155 17.53 11.47 -43.05
CA SER A 155 16.41 10.64 -42.62
C SER A 155 16.85 9.55 -41.64
N LEU A 156 18.01 8.95 -41.89
CA LEU A 156 18.62 7.97 -40.97
C LEU A 156 19.00 8.60 -39.62
N TYR A 157 19.59 9.79 -39.66
CA TYR A 157 19.92 10.57 -38.47
C TYR A 157 18.65 10.87 -37.64
N ARG A 158 17.58 11.35 -38.29
CA ARG A 158 16.31 11.61 -37.61
C ARG A 158 15.73 10.35 -36.98
N LEU A 159 15.69 9.25 -37.71
CA LEU A 159 15.20 7.99 -37.22
C LEU A 159 15.97 7.52 -35.98
N ALA A 160 17.30 7.63 -36.00
CA ALA A 160 18.13 7.28 -34.84
C ALA A 160 17.88 8.21 -33.65
N LEU A 161 17.69 9.51 -33.87
CA LEU A 161 17.35 10.48 -32.84
C LEU A 161 15.96 10.23 -32.26
N ASP A 162 14.97 9.95 -33.11
CA ASP A 162 13.59 9.65 -32.67
C ASP A 162 13.54 8.36 -31.85
N THR A 163 14.32 7.32 -32.27
CA THR A 163 14.45 6.08 -31.49
C THR A 163 15.06 6.36 -30.12
N TYR A 164 16.17 7.13 -30.09
CA TYR A 164 16.81 7.51 -28.84
C TYR A 164 15.82 8.26 -27.90
N ASN A 165 15.06 9.21 -28.40
CA ASN A 165 14.08 9.96 -27.59
C ASN A 165 12.96 9.05 -27.10
N SER A 166 12.39 8.21 -27.98
CA SER A 166 11.32 7.27 -27.64
C SER A 166 11.73 6.29 -26.54
N GLU A 167 12.96 5.76 -26.56
CA GLU A 167 13.47 4.92 -25.49
C GLU A 167 13.53 5.66 -24.14
N GLY A 168 13.85 6.96 -24.14
CA GLY A 168 13.81 7.81 -22.94
C GLY A 168 12.39 8.01 -22.43
N ASP A 169 11.48 8.34 -23.33
CA ASP A 169 10.06 8.55 -23.02
C ASP A 169 9.40 7.27 -22.48
N ASP A 170 9.78 6.10 -22.99
CA ASP A 170 9.33 4.80 -22.47
C ASP A 170 9.77 4.58 -21.03
N VAL A 171 11.00 4.96 -20.66
CA VAL A 171 11.48 4.86 -19.27
C VAL A 171 10.69 5.80 -18.37
N VAL A 172 10.47 7.06 -18.79
CA VAL A 172 9.66 8.03 -18.05
C VAL A 172 8.24 7.52 -17.87
N THR A 173 7.63 6.99 -18.92
CA THR A 173 6.27 6.40 -18.85
C THR A 173 6.17 5.27 -17.84
N ARG A 174 7.19 4.39 -17.79
CA ARG A 174 7.25 3.30 -16.79
C ARG A 174 7.40 3.84 -15.36
N ILE A 175 8.21 4.87 -15.17
CA ILE A 175 8.34 5.55 -13.87
C ILE A 175 6.98 6.12 -13.43
N ASP A 176 6.26 6.78 -14.31
CA ASP A 176 4.94 7.35 -14.01
C ASP A 176 3.90 6.29 -13.68
N GLN A 177 3.91 5.16 -14.40
CA GLN A 177 3.06 4.01 -14.10
C GLN A 177 3.37 3.43 -12.70
N LEU A 178 4.64 3.25 -12.36
CA LEU A 178 5.06 2.74 -11.05
C LEU A 178 4.72 3.73 -9.93
N ASN A 179 4.92 5.03 -10.15
CA ASN A 179 4.50 6.08 -9.21
C ASN A 179 2.99 6.06 -8.97
N THR A 180 2.21 5.78 -10.00
CA THR A 180 0.75 5.64 -9.87
C THR A 180 0.39 4.41 -9.03
N GLN A 181 1.05 3.26 -9.26
CA GLN A 181 0.86 2.06 -8.45
C GLN A 181 1.26 2.28 -6.99
N GLU A 182 2.39 2.96 -6.77
CA GLU A 182 2.86 3.34 -5.42
C GLU A 182 1.83 4.18 -4.66
N LYS A 183 1.29 5.22 -5.32
CA LYS A 183 0.24 6.07 -4.73
C LYS A 183 -1.01 5.27 -4.39
N ASN A 184 -1.43 4.35 -5.27
CA ASN A 184 -2.59 3.50 -5.03
C ASN A 184 -2.36 2.55 -3.86
N ALA A 185 -1.19 1.91 -3.79
CA ALA A 185 -0.82 1.01 -2.68
C ALA A 185 -0.75 1.76 -1.34
N GLN A 186 -0.19 2.97 -1.33
CA GLN A 186 -0.15 3.82 -0.14
C GLN A 186 -1.54 4.28 0.30
N ALA A 187 -2.42 4.61 -0.66
CA ALA A 187 -3.81 4.97 -0.37
C ALA A 187 -4.59 3.80 0.22
N GLN A 188 -4.38 2.58 -0.30
CA GLN A 188 -4.98 1.37 0.25
C GLN A 188 -4.50 1.10 1.68
N TYR A 189 -3.20 1.17 1.93
CA TYR A 189 -2.65 1.03 3.27
C TYR A 189 -3.22 2.06 4.26
N ASN A 190 -3.34 3.32 3.83
CA ASN A 190 -3.94 4.37 4.67
C ASN A 190 -5.43 4.10 4.96
N ALA A 191 -6.18 3.54 4.01
CA ALA A 191 -7.56 3.13 4.22
C ALA A 191 -7.67 1.97 5.22
N GLU A 192 -6.81 0.95 5.11
CA GLU A 192 -6.72 -0.17 6.06
C GLU A 192 -6.36 0.31 7.48
N LEU A 193 -5.41 1.25 7.58
CA LEU A 193 -5.02 1.85 8.85
C LEU A 193 -6.15 2.68 9.47
N SER A 194 -6.89 3.42 8.66
CA SER A 194 -8.06 4.19 9.10
C SER A 194 -9.18 3.27 9.60
N ASP A 195 -9.46 2.18 8.88
CA ASP A 195 -10.44 1.18 9.31
C ASP A 195 -10.01 0.52 10.63
N TYR A 196 -8.73 0.14 10.75
CA TYR A 196 -8.17 -0.40 11.98
C TYR A 196 -8.45 0.51 13.19
N TYR A 197 -8.15 1.81 13.09
CA TYR A 197 -8.39 2.75 14.19
C TYR A 197 -9.88 2.97 14.48
N SER A 198 -10.72 2.98 13.44
CA SER A 198 -12.17 3.09 13.61
C SER A 198 -12.76 1.88 14.35
N GLN A 199 -12.28 0.68 14.05
CA GLN A 199 -12.68 -0.54 14.75
C GLN A 199 -12.13 -0.58 16.18
N LEU A 200 -10.90 -0.13 16.39
CA LEU A 200 -10.30 -0.03 17.72
C LEU A 200 -11.14 0.88 18.64
N ASP A 201 -11.58 2.01 18.13
CA ASP A 201 -12.42 2.98 18.86
C ASP A 201 -13.78 2.40 19.20
N ARG A 202 -14.43 1.68 18.26
CA ARG A 202 -15.70 0.98 18.49
C ARG A 202 -15.56 -0.10 19.55
N LYS A 203 -14.50 -0.90 19.52
CA LYS A 203 -14.26 -1.96 20.50
C LYS A 203 -13.93 -1.39 21.88
N GLY A 204 -13.19 -0.29 21.94
CA GLY A 204 -12.95 0.46 23.16
C GLY A 204 -14.27 0.99 23.77
N SER A 205 -15.13 1.57 22.96
CA SER A 205 -16.46 2.05 23.39
C SER A 205 -17.35 0.91 23.87
N ALA A 206 -17.32 -0.24 23.18
CA ALA A 206 -18.10 -1.42 23.58
C ALA A 206 -17.62 -1.99 24.92
N TYR A 207 -16.29 -2.05 25.15
CA TYR A 207 -15.73 -2.45 26.44
C TYR A 207 -16.16 -1.50 27.56
N ASN A 208 -16.04 -0.19 27.36
CA ASN A 208 -16.45 0.80 28.37
C ASN A 208 -17.95 0.70 28.70
N ALA A 209 -18.80 0.56 27.69
CA ALA A 209 -20.23 0.39 27.90
C ALA A 209 -20.56 -0.91 28.67
N ALA A 210 -19.91 -2.01 28.35
CA ALA A 210 -20.07 -3.28 29.07
C ALA A 210 -19.63 -3.16 30.53
N TYR A 211 -18.46 -2.51 30.75
CA TYR A 211 -17.92 -2.27 32.08
C TYR A 211 -18.85 -1.38 32.91
N GLU A 212 -19.31 -0.25 32.40
CA GLU A 212 -20.20 0.68 33.09
C GLU A 212 -21.53 -0.01 33.48
N GLN A 213 -22.08 -0.79 32.55
CA GLN A 213 -23.33 -1.52 32.83
C GLN A 213 -23.12 -2.58 33.91
N ASP A 214 -22.06 -3.34 33.89
CA ASP A 214 -21.80 -4.42 34.83
C ASP A 214 -21.40 -3.87 36.20
N TYR A 215 -20.57 -2.83 36.25
CA TYR A 215 -20.18 -2.14 37.45
C TYR A 215 -21.39 -1.41 38.08
N GLY A 216 -22.29 -0.86 37.28
CA GLY A 216 -23.55 -0.29 37.75
C GLY A 216 -24.42 -1.34 38.47
N ARG A 217 -24.51 -2.56 37.94
CA ARG A 217 -25.24 -3.69 38.64
C ARG A 217 -24.61 -4.03 39.98
N TYR A 218 -23.28 -4.00 40.06
CA TYR A 218 -22.57 -4.20 41.32
C TYR A 218 -22.87 -3.10 42.33
N GLN A 219 -22.90 -1.84 41.90
CA GLN A 219 -23.25 -0.70 42.74
C GLN A 219 -24.71 -0.77 43.24
N ASP A 220 -25.64 -1.13 42.36
CA ASP A 220 -27.04 -1.38 42.74
C ASP A 220 -27.15 -2.50 43.78
N TYR A 221 -26.37 -3.56 43.64
CA TYR A 221 -26.30 -4.64 44.60
C TYR A 221 -25.84 -4.16 45.98
N LEU A 222 -24.73 -3.37 46.02
CA LEU A 222 -24.26 -2.76 47.28
C LEU A 222 -25.30 -1.86 47.92
N GLY A 223 -25.99 -1.02 47.14
CA GLY A 223 -27.07 -0.15 47.63
C GLY A 223 -28.26 -0.94 48.22
N ARG A 224 -28.59 -2.09 47.60
CA ARG A 224 -29.65 -3.00 48.16
C ARG A 224 -29.19 -3.66 49.46
N LEU A 225 -27.94 -4.10 49.56
CA LEU A 225 -27.39 -4.67 50.78
C LEU A 225 -27.39 -3.63 51.91
N ASP A 226 -26.99 -2.40 51.65
CA ASP A 226 -26.99 -1.31 52.63
C ASP A 226 -28.42 -1.01 53.11
N THR A 227 -29.39 -0.97 52.21
CA THR A 227 -30.81 -0.79 52.53
C THR A 227 -31.32 -1.92 53.43
N LEU A 228 -31.00 -3.20 53.07
CA LEU A 228 -31.41 -4.35 53.91
C LEU A 228 -30.75 -4.34 55.29
N TYR A 229 -29.47 -3.90 55.36
CA TYR A 229 -28.77 -3.77 56.63
C TYR A 229 -29.42 -2.68 57.49
N GLY A 230 -29.76 -1.52 56.93
CA GLY A 230 -30.47 -0.43 57.63
C GLY A 230 -31.83 -0.86 58.14
N LEU A 231 -32.65 -1.56 57.34
CA LEU A 231 -33.96 -2.09 57.77
C LEU A 231 -33.82 -3.11 58.90
N SER A 232 -32.78 -3.95 58.89
CA SER A 232 -32.53 -4.93 59.97
C SER A 232 -32.19 -4.28 61.33
N LEU A 233 -31.63 -3.05 61.31
CA LEU A 233 -31.38 -2.24 62.50
C LEU A 233 -32.63 -1.66 63.12
N ILE A 234 -33.60 -1.25 62.28
CA ILE A 234 -34.88 -0.67 62.73
C ILE A 234 -35.71 -1.73 63.45
N HIS A 235 -35.78 -2.96 62.92
CA HIS A 235 -36.52 -4.05 63.56
C HIS A 235 -35.95 -4.48 64.91
N ILE A 236 -34.69 -4.22 65.24
CA ILE A 236 -34.12 -4.54 66.58
C ILE A 236 -34.38 -3.43 67.57
N SER A 237 -34.62 -2.20 67.15
CA SER A 237 -34.82 -1.04 68.00
C SER A 237 -36.32 -0.80 68.38
N GLU A 238 -37.27 -1.35 67.63
CA GLU A 238 -38.70 -1.17 67.87
C GLU A 238 -39.42 -2.16 68.84
N PRO A 239 -38.96 -3.42 69.04
CA PRO A 239 -39.66 -4.33 69.91
C PRO A 239 -39.73 -3.90 71.40
N THR A 240 -38.92 -2.95 71.81
CA THR A 240 -38.82 -2.48 73.20
C THR A 240 -39.85 -1.39 73.58
N ARG A 241 -40.60 -0.85 72.61
CA ARG A 241 -41.57 0.21 72.87
C ARG A 241 -43.00 -0.22 73.07
N LEU A 242 -43.36 -1.48 72.72
CA LEU A 242 -44.77 -2.02 72.87
C LEU A 242 -44.94 -2.89 74.09
N GLY A 243 -44.00 -3.01 75.01
CA GLY A 243 -44.08 -3.82 76.22
C GLY A 243 -44.29 -3.05 77.56
N MET A 244 -44.62 -1.74 77.51
CA MET A 244 -44.96 -0.91 78.68
C MET A 244 -46.31 -0.21 78.46
N ILE A 245 -47.39 -0.95 78.61
CA ILE A 245 -48.68 -0.45 79.04
C ILE A 245 -49.29 -1.47 80.03
#